data_8b512122a0b88fb912b9c1b53902043e
#
_entry.id   8b512122a0b88fb912b9c1b53902043e
#
_cell.length_a   1.000
_cell.length_b   1.000
_cell.length_c   1.000
_cell.angle_alpha   90.00
_cell.angle_beta   90.00
_cell.angle_gamma   90.00
#
_symmetry.space_group_name_H-M   'P 1'
#
loop_
_entity.id
_entity.type
_entity.pdbx_description
1 polymer ?
#
loop_
_entity_poly.entity_id
_entity_poly.type
_entity_poly.pdbx_seq_one_letter_code
_entity_poly.pdbx_strand_id
1 'polypeptide(L)'
;GELIFIQVLDRSQKHMHLNMYRARDGKFLRTVLTEDNEKWVEPTDPLHWFGFSGRFIYRTDNRDGYKNLYLCDTLGTVTRVTNVDADVKFVAEDGERIFYTSAEVSPVEQHLFSVRVNVSRKGKVNVGTPVRLTSDEGWHNVTINESGTWFIDSYSSFNVPGVVKVTSTDGKMSKTIFTVEDPMKDYATGEMTLGTVKSADGKYDNWYRLYLPVDFDPAKKYPVILYVYGGPH
;
A
#
# COMPACT_ATOMS: atom_id res chain seq x y z
N GLY A 1 26.10 11.18 -5.75
CA GLY A 1 25.66 11.37 -4.37
C GLY A 1 26.82 11.33 -3.39
N GLU A 2 26.70 12.04 -2.27
CA GLU A 2 27.77 12.10 -1.26
C GLU A 2 27.61 11.01 -0.18
N LEU A 3 26.41 10.46 -0.05
CA LEU A 3 26.04 9.49 0.98
C LEU A 3 25.51 8.20 0.36
N ILE A 4 25.80 7.10 1.05
CA ILE A 4 25.25 5.76 0.78
C ILE A 4 24.49 5.30 2.04
N PHE A 5 23.32 4.74 1.85
CA PHE A 5 22.52 4.15 2.91
C PHE A 5 22.41 2.64 2.69
N ILE A 6 22.69 1.87 3.71
CA ILE A 6 22.67 0.42 3.68
C ILE A 6 21.81 -0.09 4.82
N GLN A 7 20.81 -0.88 4.49
CA GLN A 7 20.05 -1.65 5.47
C GLN A 7 20.86 -2.91 5.80
N VAL A 8 21.22 -3.07 7.06
CA VAL A 8 21.96 -4.22 7.57
C VAL A 8 21.03 -4.98 8.50
N LEU A 9 20.57 -6.13 8.04
CA LEU A 9 19.76 -7.06 8.82
C LEU A 9 20.69 -8.15 9.38
N ASP A 10 20.59 -8.44 10.67
CA ASP A 10 21.36 -9.51 11.26
C ASP A 10 20.84 -10.91 10.86
N ARG A 11 21.59 -11.96 11.15
CA ARG A 11 21.21 -13.33 10.79
C ARG A 11 19.96 -13.81 11.51
N SER A 12 19.66 -13.27 12.68
CA SER A 12 18.43 -13.59 13.42
C SER A 12 17.18 -12.97 12.80
N GLN A 13 17.37 -11.99 11.90
CA GLN A 13 16.33 -11.14 11.32
C GLN A 13 15.55 -10.31 12.35
N LYS A 14 16.09 -10.14 13.53
CA LYS A 14 15.43 -9.40 14.62
C LYS A 14 15.91 -7.95 14.75
N HIS A 15 17.08 -7.66 14.22
CA HIS A 15 17.74 -6.36 14.35
C HIS A 15 18.14 -5.82 12.99
N MET A 16 17.60 -4.68 12.60
CA MET A 16 17.94 -3.98 11.38
C MET A 16 18.51 -2.59 11.71
N HIS A 17 19.63 -2.26 11.09
CA HIS A 17 20.23 -0.95 11.15
C HIS A 17 20.26 -0.31 9.77
N LEU A 18 19.72 0.91 9.65
CA LEU A 18 19.94 1.75 8.50
C LEU A 18 21.22 2.56 8.73
N ASN A 19 22.31 2.13 8.10
CA ASN A 19 23.61 2.73 8.24
C ASN A 19 23.89 3.72 7.12
N MET A 20 24.49 4.85 7.48
CA MET A 20 24.93 5.90 6.55
C MET A 20 26.43 5.91 6.43
N TYR A 21 26.90 5.93 5.19
CA TYR A 21 28.31 5.94 4.81
C TYR A 21 28.62 7.12 3.89
N ARG A 22 29.86 7.57 3.91
CA ARG A 22 30.36 8.54 2.94
C ARG A 22 30.70 7.82 1.64
N ALA A 23 30.14 8.28 0.51
CA ALA A 23 30.25 7.58 -0.76
C ALA A 23 31.69 7.51 -1.30
N ARG A 24 32.49 8.57 -1.11
CA ARG A 24 33.84 8.68 -1.71
C ARG A 24 34.88 7.70 -1.17
N ASP A 25 34.73 7.21 0.07
CA ASP A 25 35.71 6.39 0.77
C ASP A 25 35.12 5.25 1.59
N GLY A 26 33.78 5.08 1.54
CA GLY A 26 33.10 4.02 2.28
C GLY A 26 33.11 4.20 3.81
N LYS A 27 33.53 5.36 4.32
CA LYS A 27 33.62 5.58 5.76
C LYS A 27 32.23 5.55 6.38
N PHE A 28 32.03 4.68 7.39
CA PHE A 28 30.85 4.68 8.24
C PHE A 28 30.71 6.04 8.95
N LEU A 29 29.52 6.62 8.89
CA LEU A 29 29.21 7.90 9.53
C LEU A 29 28.37 7.69 10.77
N ARG A 30 27.26 6.98 10.66
CA ARG A 30 26.35 6.69 11.76
C ARG A 30 25.28 5.68 11.38
N THR A 31 24.65 5.07 12.37
CA THR A 31 23.33 4.44 12.22
C THR A 31 22.25 5.51 12.31
N VAL A 32 21.38 5.57 11.30
CA VAL A 32 20.30 6.58 11.20
C VAL A 32 19.02 6.07 11.87
N LEU A 33 18.66 4.80 11.61
CA LEU A 33 17.51 4.14 12.19
C LEU A 33 17.88 2.74 12.67
N THR A 34 17.22 2.28 13.72
CA THR A 34 17.27 0.91 14.21
C THR A 34 15.83 0.41 14.34
N GLU A 35 15.58 -0.80 13.83
CA GLU A 35 14.34 -1.53 14.01
C GLU A 35 14.63 -2.86 14.70
N ASP A 36 13.94 -3.11 15.81
CA ASP A 36 14.08 -4.31 16.61
C ASP A 36 12.71 -4.98 16.76
N ASN A 37 12.65 -6.29 16.57
CA ASN A 37 11.43 -7.07 16.74
C ASN A 37 11.76 -8.45 17.31
N GLU A 38 11.00 -8.92 18.29
CA GLU A 38 11.21 -10.24 18.90
C GLU A 38 10.97 -11.39 17.93
N LYS A 39 10.15 -11.18 16.89
CA LYS A 39 9.88 -12.15 15.84
C LYS A 39 10.84 -11.98 14.67
N TRP A 40 10.60 -10.97 13.84
CA TRP A 40 11.45 -10.59 12.70
C TRP A 40 11.17 -9.15 12.27
N VAL A 41 12.18 -8.52 11.69
CA VAL A 41 12.09 -7.25 10.96
C VAL A 41 12.13 -7.55 9.48
N GLU A 42 11.22 -6.96 8.71
CA GLU A 42 11.14 -7.12 7.25
C GLU A 42 11.46 -5.80 6.54
N PRO A 43 12.72 -5.54 6.20
CA PRO A 43 13.07 -4.38 5.39
C PRO A 43 12.49 -4.56 3.98
N THR A 44 11.62 -3.69 3.55
CA THR A 44 10.83 -3.93 2.35
C THR A 44 11.19 -3.05 1.17
N ASP A 45 11.46 -1.77 1.42
CA ASP A 45 11.59 -0.80 0.33
C ASP A 45 12.91 -0.04 0.39
N PRO A 46 13.46 0.35 -0.78
CA PRO A 46 14.55 1.33 -0.82
C PRO A 46 14.06 2.67 -0.28
N LEU A 47 15.01 3.51 0.14
CA LEU A 47 14.71 4.88 0.57
C LEU A 47 14.30 5.74 -0.62
N HIS A 48 13.23 6.50 -0.43
CA HIS A 48 12.78 7.51 -1.40
C HIS A 48 12.95 8.90 -0.79
N TRP A 49 13.77 9.75 -1.41
CA TRP A 49 13.93 11.13 -0.97
C TRP A 49 12.65 11.91 -1.22
N PHE A 50 12.25 12.72 -0.26
CA PHE A 50 11.07 13.57 -0.37
C PHE A 50 11.48 14.97 -0.83
N GLY A 51 11.33 15.24 -2.12
CA GLY A 51 11.75 16.49 -2.76
C GLY A 51 13.18 16.88 -2.36
N PHE A 52 13.39 18.17 -2.11
CA PHE A 52 14.66 18.73 -1.62
C PHE A 52 14.70 18.95 -0.11
N SER A 53 13.83 18.28 0.64
CA SER A 53 13.68 18.47 2.09
C SER A 53 14.85 17.93 2.94
N GLY A 54 15.77 17.16 2.34
CA GLY A 54 16.80 16.42 3.07
C GLY A 54 16.26 15.26 3.91
N ARG A 55 15.02 14.84 3.63
CA ARG A 55 14.32 13.75 4.30
C ARG A 55 13.99 12.65 3.31
N PHE A 56 13.82 11.44 3.82
CA PHE A 56 13.43 10.27 3.04
C PHE A 56 12.19 9.61 3.62
N ILE A 57 11.42 8.97 2.75
CA ILE A 57 10.26 8.18 3.09
C ILE A 57 10.73 6.78 3.46
N TYR A 58 10.26 6.31 4.61
CA TYR A 58 10.55 4.99 5.17
C TYR A 58 9.25 4.28 5.52
N ARG A 59 9.16 2.99 5.23
CA ARG A 59 7.99 2.15 5.50
C ARG A 59 8.34 1.04 6.49
N THR A 60 7.54 0.86 7.53
CA THR A 60 7.73 -0.20 8.52
C THR A 60 6.41 -0.55 9.22
N ASP A 61 6.26 -1.81 9.62
CA ASP A 61 5.20 -2.31 10.50
C ASP A 61 5.66 -2.44 11.95
N ASN A 62 6.95 -2.29 12.20
CA ASN A 62 7.57 -2.52 13.49
C ASN A 62 7.11 -1.54 14.59
N ARG A 63 6.44 -0.45 14.22
CA ARG A 63 5.98 0.59 15.15
C ARG A 63 4.51 0.45 15.52
N ASP A 64 3.68 0.04 14.56
CA ASP A 64 2.22 0.13 14.67
C ASP A 64 1.50 -1.17 14.28
N GLY A 65 2.24 -2.22 13.92
CA GLY A 65 1.69 -3.50 13.49
C GLY A 65 1.21 -3.57 12.04
N TYR A 66 1.18 -2.41 11.35
CA TYR A 66 0.91 -2.30 9.91
C TYR A 66 2.00 -1.49 9.23
N LYS A 67 2.29 -1.77 7.95
CA LYS A 67 3.31 -1.06 7.17
C LYS A 67 2.88 0.36 6.83
N ASN A 68 3.07 1.27 7.79
CA ASN A 68 2.81 2.69 7.62
C ASN A 68 4.04 3.44 7.07
N LEU A 69 3.81 4.65 6.52
CA LEU A 69 4.86 5.54 6.00
C LEU A 69 5.30 6.55 7.06
N TYR A 70 6.61 6.76 7.10
CA TYR A 70 7.28 7.73 7.96
C TYR A 70 8.21 8.60 7.12
N LEU A 71 8.35 9.86 7.50
CA LEU A 71 9.37 10.78 6.97
C LEU A 71 10.51 10.89 7.96
N CYS A 72 11.72 10.53 7.52
CA CYS A 72 12.91 10.47 8.35
C CYS A 72 13.98 11.41 7.84
N ASP A 73 14.78 11.99 8.73
CA ASP A 73 15.99 12.74 8.36
C ASP A 73 17.27 11.92 8.61
N THR A 74 18.40 12.43 8.14
CA THR A 74 19.71 11.78 8.31
C THR A 74 20.23 11.81 9.74
N LEU A 75 19.54 12.50 10.66
CA LEU A 75 19.84 12.55 12.09
C LEU A 75 19.05 11.49 12.87
N GLY A 76 18.09 10.81 12.22
CA GLY A 76 17.24 9.81 12.85
C GLY A 76 15.92 10.36 13.42
N THR A 77 15.57 11.61 13.07
CA THR A 77 14.25 12.14 13.44
C THR A 77 13.18 11.52 12.58
N VAL A 78 12.16 10.93 13.20
CA VAL A 78 11.07 10.22 12.51
C VAL A 78 9.76 10.96 12.73
N THR A 79 9.03 11.19 11.64
CA THR A 79 7.66 11.76 11.69
C THR A 79 6.72 10.80 10.97
N ARG A 80 5.63 10.41 11.61
CA ARG A 80 4.60 9.55 11.02
C ARG A 80 3.84 10.31 9.92
N VAL A 81 3.68 9.70 8.76
CA VAL A 81 2.97 10.26 7.60
C VAL A 81 1.58 9.63 7.46
N THR A 82 1.47 8.30 7.56
CA THR A 82 0.19 7.60 7.53
C THR A 82 -0.12 6.98 8.90
N ASN A 83 -1.41 6.85 9.21
CA ASN A 83 -1.88 6.27 10.47
C ASN A 83 -3.14 5.47 10.19
N VAL A 84 -2.97 4.28 9.59
CA VAL A 84 -4.07 3.41 9.17
C VAL A 84 -3.82 1.99 9.63
N ASP A 85 -4.92 1.25 9.88
CA ASP A 85 -4.92 -0.16 10.27
C ASP A 85 -4.92 -1.06 9.02
N ALA A 86 -4.03 -0.74 8.08
CA ALA A 86 -3.81 -1.47 6.84
C ALA A 86 -2.40 -1.22 6.35
N ASP A 87 -1.86 -2.12 5.55
CA ASP A 87 -0.58 -1.92 4.90
C ASP A 87 -0.66 -0.81 3.84
N VAL A 88 0.30 0.09 3.91
CA VAL A 88 0.46 1.21 2.97
C VAL A 88 1.62 0.90 2.03
N LYS A 89 1.44 1.15 0.74
CA LYS A 89 2.50 1.06 -0.27
C LYS A 89 2.77 2.44 -0.84
N PHE A 90 4.03 2.89 -0.75
CA PHE A 90 4.47 4.12 -1.42
C PHE A 90 4.34 3.99 -2.94
N VAL A 91 3.85 5.04 -3.60
CA VAL A 91 3.69 5.10 -5.06
C VAL A 91 4.60 6.17 -5.65
N ALA A 92 4.49 7.41 -5.20
CA ALA A 92 5.25 8.56 -5.71
C ALA A 92 5.25 9.72 -4.71
N GLU A 93 6.02 10.76 -5.03
CA GLU A 93 5.97 12.07 -4.37
C GLU A 93 6.17 13.19 -5.40
N ASP A 94 5.78 14.42 -5.07
CA ASP A 94 5.94 15.60 -5.93
C ASP A 94 6.59 16.80 -5.22
N GLY A 95 7.22 16.55 -4.07
CA GLY A 95 7.84 17.56 -3.21
C GLY A 95 6.87 18.23 -2.22
N GLU A 96 5.56 18.09 -2.41
CA GLU A 96 4.51 18.60 -1.52
C GLU A 96 3.58 17.50 -1.02
N ARG A 97 3.39 16.43 -1.81
CA ARG A 97 2.49 15.32 -1.53
C ARG A 97 3.24 13.99 -1.59
N ILE A 98 2.82 13.08 -0.74
CA ILE A 98 3.16 11.67 -0.83
C ILE A 98 1.92 10.94 -1.31
N PHE A 99 2.07 10.12 -2.35
CA PHE A 99 1.04 9.27 -2.90
C PHE A 99 1.28 7.84 -2.47
N TYR A 100 0.22 7.17 -2.05
CA TYR A 100 0.29 5.79 -1.58
C TYR A 100 -0.97 5.01 -1.91
N THR A 101 -0.86 3.69 -1.97
CA THR A 101 -2.02 2.81 -2.02
C THR A 101 -2.20 2.09 -0.70
N SER A 102 -3.46 1.82 -0.35
CA SER A 102 -3.82 1.15 0.90
C SER A 102 -5.19 0.46 0.77
N ALA A 103 -5.37 -0.61 1.56
CA ALA A 103 -6.64 -1.31 1.74
C ALA A 103 -7.45 -0.77 2.94
N GLU A 104 -7.20 0.48 3.36
CA GLU A 104 -7.83 1.08 4.56
C GLU A 104 -9.36 1.27 4.45
N VAL A 105 -9.90 1.24 3.23
CA VAL A 105 -11.36 1.33 3.00
C VAL A 105 -12.01 -0.03 3.21
N SER A 106 -11.41 -1.07 2.65
CA SER A 106 -11.88 -2.46 2.73
C SER A 106 -10.71 -3.41 2.49
N PRO A 107 -10.60 -4.53 3.22
CA PRO A 107 -9.55 -5.52 2.97
C PRO A 107 -9.58 -6.15 1.57
N VAL A 108 -10.69 -6.02 0.84
CA VAL A 108 -10.84 -6.54 -0.54
C VAL A 108 -10.73 -5.46 -1.60
N GLU A 109 -10.37 -4.25 -1.22
CA GLU A 109 -10.17 -3.11 -2.11
C GLU A 109 -8.80 -2.48 -1.87
N GLN A 110 -8.20 -1.92 -2.90
CA GLN A 110 -7.01 -1.09 -2.80
C GLN A 110 -7.25 0.24 -3.48
N HIS A 111 -7.01 1.33 -2.78
CA HIS A 111 -7.22 2.68 -3.31
C HIS A 111 -5.95 3.52 -3.30
N LEU A 112 -5.90 4.49 -4.22
CA LEU A 112 -4.88 5.53 -4.23
C LEU A 112 -5.30 6.67 -3.31
N PHE A 113 -4.35 7.10 -2.49
CA PHE A 113 -4.45 8.26 -1.62
C PHE A 113 -3.31 9.25 -1.87
N SER A 114 -3.52 10.49 -1.49
CA SER A 114 -2.46 11.48 -1.36
C SER A 114 -2.52 12.15 0.00
N VAL A 115 -1.37 12.50 0.56
CA VAL A 115 -1.26 13.28 1.78
C VAL A 115 -0.26 14.43 1.58
N ARG A 116 -0.66 15.67 1.95
CA ARG A 116 0.25 16.81 1.92
C ARG A 116 1.24 16.73 3.07
N VAL A 117 2.49 16.99 2.75
CA VAL A 117 3.57 17.05 3.73
C VAL A 117 4.36 18.34 3.52
N ASN A 118 4.40 19.17 4.54
CA ASN A 118 5.14 20.42 4.50
C ASN A 118 6.30 20.36 5.50
N VAL A 119 7.51 20.56 4.99
CA VAL A 119 8.72 20.68 5.81
C VAL A 119 9.15 22.15 5.86
N SER A 120 8.97 22.77 7.02
CA SER A 120 9.34 24.16 7.20
C SER A 120 10.87 24.36 7.13
N ARG A 121 11.34 25.58 6.90
CA ARG A 121 12.79 25.93 6.91
C ARG A 121 13.48 25.58 8.25
N LYS A 122 12.73 25.49 9.34
CA LYS A 122 13.22 25.09 10.68
C LYS A 122 13.18 23.58 10.89
N GLY A 123 12.85 22.79 9.86
CA GLY A 123 12.78 21.34 9.94
C GLY A 123 11.49 20.77 10.54
N LYS A 124 10.51 21.62 10.91
CA LYS A 124 9.22 21.13 11.42
C LYS A 124 8.42 20.50 10.27
N VAL A 125 7.97 19.27 10.47
CA VAL A 125 7.12 18.54 9.53
C VAL A 125 5.65 18.72 9.96
N ASN A 126 4.80 19.10 9.02
CA ASN A 126 3.35 19.11 9.18
C ASN A 126 2.75 18.16 8.13
N VAL A 127 1.96 17.20 8.60
CA VAL A 127 1.26 16.22 7.77
C VAL A 127 -0.21 16.58 7.72
N GLY A 128 -0.75 16.69 6.53
CA GLY A 128 -2.17 17.00 6.31
C GLY A 128 -3.06 15.75 6.45
N THR A 129 -4.33 15.93 6.18
CA THR A 129 -5.30 14.83 6.09
C THR A 129 -5.16 14.11 4.76
N PRO A 130 -5.09 12.77 4.73
CA PRO A 130 -5.12 12.01 3.49
C PRO A 130 -6.40 12.24 2.69
N VAL A 131 -6.27 12.22 1.37
CA VAL A 131 -7.38 12.35 0.41
C VAL A 131 -7.35 11.13 -0.52
N ARG A 132 -8.47 10.39 -0.60
CA ARG A 132 -8.64 9.30 -1.56
C ARG A 132 -8.83 9.86 -2.97
N LEU A 133 -8.08 9.35 -3.94
CA LEU A 133 -8.08 9.80 -5.34
C LEU A 133 -8.82 8.86 -6.29
N THR A 134 -8.99 7.58 -5.92
CA THR A 134 -9.79 6.59 -6.67
C THR A 134 -11.12 6.37 -6.00
N SER A 135 -12.22 6.34 -6.77
CA SER A 135 -13.59 6.27 -6.26
C SER A 135 -14.30 4.95 -6.53
N ASP A 136 -13.96 4.30 -7.65
CA ASP A 136 -14.61 3.05 -8.05
C ASP A 136 -14.21 1.92 -7.09
N GLU A 137 -15.12 0.99 -6.84
CA GLU A 137 -14.83 -0.20 -6.02
C GLU A 137 -13.87 -1.13 -6.77
N GLY A 138 -12.85 -1.63 -6.07
CA GLY A 138 -11.94 -2.60 -6.63
C GLY A 138 -10.48 -2.45 -6.19
N TRP A 139 -9.64 -3.19 -6.88
CA TRP A 139 -8.19 -3.20 -6.67
C TRP A 139 -7.50 -2.34 -7.70
N HIS A 140 -7.02 -1.17 -7.26
CA HIS A 140 -6.40 -0.16 -8.10
C HIS A 140 -4.88 -0.32 -8.16
N ASN A 141 -4.34 -0.47 -9.38
CA ASN A 141 -2.91 -0.39 -9.67
C ASN A 141 -2.63 0.92 -10.39
N VAL A 142 -1.85 1.78 -9.76
CA VAL A 142 -1.68 3.14 -10.23
C VAL A 142 -0.23 3.47 -10.56
N THR A 143 -0.06 4.31 -11.58
CA THR A 143 1.22 4.93 -11.92
C THR A 143 1.01 6.44 -12.03
N ILE A 144 1.84 7.22 -11.34
CA ILE A 144 1.77 8.68 -11.28
C ILE A 144 2.89 9.25 -12.13
N ASN A 145 2.63 10.33 -12.86
CA ASN A 145 3.64 11.05 -13.62
C ASN A 145 4.59 11.84 -12.70
N GLU A 146 5.78 12.18 -13.17
CA GLU A 146 6.81 12.88 -12.37
C GLU A 146 6.33 14.16 -11.69
N SER A 147 5.43 14.90 -12.35
CA SER A 147 4.90 16.15 -11.77
C SER A 147 3.79 15.93 -10.73
N GLY A 148 3.39 14.69 -10.46
CA GLY A 148 2.33 14.39 -9.51
C GLY A 148 0.93 14.89 -9.92
N THR A 149 0.74 15.27 -11.19
CA THR A 149 -0.50 15.93 -11.66
C THR A 149 -1.50 14.99 -12.29
N TRP A 150 -1.04 13.82 -12.78
CA TRP A 150 -1.85 12.81 -13.44
C TRP A 150 -1.46 11.40 -13.01
N PHE A 151 -2.42 10.51 -13.02
CA PHE A 151 -2.16 9.09 -12.85
C PHE A 151 -2.93 8.23 -13.85
N ILE A 152 -2.34 7.11 -14.21
CA ILE A 152 -3.00 6.00 -14.87
C ILE A 152 -3.45 5.04 -13.79
N ASP A 153 -4.70 4.67 -13.84
CA ASP A 153 -5.35 3.73 -12.94
C ASP A 153 -5.82 2.51 -13.74
N SER A 154 -5.28 1.36 -13.41
CA SER A 154 -5.74 0.07 -13.94
C SER A 154 -6.37 -0.70 -12.80
N TYR A 155 -7.69 -0.84 -12.81
CA TYR A 155 -8.40 -1.53 -11.75
C TYR A 155 -9.34 -2.60 -12.26
N SER A 156 -9.61 -3.55 -11.40
CA SER A 156 -10.65 -4.55 -11.56
C SER A 156 -11.40 -4.73 -10.24
N SER A 157 -12.60 -5.19 -10.32
CA SER A 157 -13.38 -5.56 -9.15
C SER A 157 -14.06 -6.90 -9.39
N PHE A 158 -14.82 -7.30 -8.41
CA PHE A 158 -15.61 -8.52 -8.41
C PHE A 158 -16.46 -8.72 -9.69
N ASN A 159 -17.09 -7.63 -10.19
CA ASN A 159 -17.96 -7.64 -11.35
C ASN A 159 -17.40 -6.80 -12.52
N VAL A 160 -16.17 -6.32 -12.40
CA VAL A 160 -15.51 -5.52 -13.44
C VAL A 160 -14.21 -6.20 -13.84
N PRO A 161 -14.14 -6.80 -15.02
CA PRO A 161 -12.94 -7.53 -15.48
C PRO A 161 -11.69 -6.67 -15.55
N GLY A 162 -11.83 -5.41 -15.92
CA GLY A 162 -10.75 -4.45 -15.92
C GLY A 162 -11.11 -3.14 -16.59
N VAL A 163 -10.61 -2.05 -16.04
CA VAL A 163 -10.76 -0.69 -16.58
C VAL A 163 -9.44 0.04 -16.46
N VAL A 164 -9.06 0.80 -17.50
CA VAL A 164 -7.93 1.72 -17.47
C VAL A 164 -8.42 3.14 -17.63
N LYS A 165 -8.10 3.99 -16.68
CA LYS A 165 -8.42 5.43 -16.66
C LYS A 165 -7.17 6.28 -16.57
N VAL A 166 -7.24 7.48 -17.14
CA VAL A 166 -6.30 8.58 -16.86
C VAL A 166 -7.05 9.65 -16.10
N THR A 167 -6.54 10.01 -14.92
CA THR A 167 -7.22 10.94 -14.01
C THR A 167 -6.22 11.99 -13.48
N SER A 168 -6.67 13.24 -13.39
CA SER A 168 -5.88 14.29 -12.73
C SER A 168 -5.91 14.12 -11.21
N THR A 169 -4.79 14.37 -10.54
CA THR A 169 -4.68 14.20 -9.08
C THR A 169 -5.50 15.23 -8.27
N ASP A 170 -6.05 16.26 -8.92
CA ASP A 170 -7.02 17.19 -8.33
C ASP A 170 -8.48 16.74 -8.51
N GLY A 171 -8.69 15.59 -9.18
CA GLY A 171 -9.99 14.97 -9.38
C GLY A 171 -10.90 15.64 -10.41
N LYS A 172 -10.44 16.72 -11.08
CA LYS A 172 -11.31 17.47 -12.01
C LYS A 172 -11.49 16.83 -13.37
N MET A 173 -10.53 16.03 -13.80
CA MET A 173 -10.54 15.39 -15.11
C MET A 173 -10.29 13.88 -14.95
N SER A 174 -11.13 13.09 -15.61
CA SER A 174 -10.96 11.64 -15.70
C SER A 174 -11.48 11.16 -17.04
N LYS A 175 -10.75 10.24 -17.65
CA LYS A 175 -11.12 9.62 -18.92
C LYS A 175 -10.81 8.14 -18.90
N THR A 176 -11.81 7.32 -19.18
CA THR A 176 -11.61 5.90 -19.46
C THR A 176 -10.93 5.74 -20.82
N ILE A 177 -9.81 5.03 -20.84
CA ILE A 177 -9.01 4.73 -22.03
C ILE A 177 -9.41 3.38 -22.59
N PHE A 178 -9.63 2.41 -21.70
CA PHE A 178 -9.92 1.05 -22.09
C PHE A 178 -10.80 0.37 -21.03
N THR A 179 -11.70 -0.50 -21.51
CA THR A 179 -12.51 -1.39 -20.65
C THR A 179 -12.37 -2.80 -21.20
N VAL A 180 -12.00 -3.73 -20.33
CA VAL A 180 -11.93 -5.16 -20.69
C VAL A 180 -13.34 -5.69 -20.83
N GLU A 181 -13.61 -6.32 -21.96
CA GLU A 181 -14.88 -7.03 -22.15
C GLU A 181 -14.93 -8.26 -21.24
N ASP A 182 -16.09 -8.54 -20.66
CA ASP A 182 -16.25 -9.72 -19.80
C ASP A 182 -16.00 -11.01 -20.62
N PRO A 183 -14.93 -11.77 -20.33
CA PRO A 183 -14.61 -13.01 -21.04
C PRO A 183 -15.64 -14.11 -20.79
N MET A 184 -16.48 -13.96 -19.77
CA MET A 184 -17.52 -14.95 -19.40
C MET A 184 -18.90 -14.58 -19.90
N LYS A 185 -19.06 -13.48 -20.64
CA LYS A 185 -20.37 -12.96 -21.10
C LYS A 185 -21.24 -13.96 -21.87
N ASP A 186 -20.59 -14.90 -22.58
CA ASP A 186 -21.29 -15.91 -23.41
C ASP A 186 -21.51 -17.24 -22.65
N TYR A 187 -21.12 -17.29 -21.36
CA TYR A 187 -21.27 -18.46 -20.52
C TYR A 187 -22.29 -18.22 -19.42
N ALA A 188 -23.12 -19.24 -19.14
CA ALA A 188 -23.93 -19.23 -17.94
C ALA A 188 -23.03 -19.45 -16.71
N THR A 189 -22.80 -18.40 -15.94
CA THR A 189 -22.04 -18.47 -14.70
C THR A 189 -22.96 -18.37 -13.49
N GLY A 190 -22.63 -19.08 -12.42
CA GLY A 190 -23.34 -18.92 -11.16
C GLY A 190 -23.04 -17.59 -10.50
N GLU A 191 -23.89 -17.20 -9.60
CA GLU A 191 -23.68 -16.00 -8.79
C GLU A 191 -22.45 -16.16 -7.90
N MET A 192 -21.64 -15.12 -7.85
CA MET A 192 -20.51 -15.03 -6.93
C MET A 192 -20.80 -13.94 -5.89
N THR A 193 -20.62 -14.25 -4.60
CA THR A 193 -20.79 -13.32 -3.51
C THR A 193 -19.55 -13.26 -2.63
N LEU A 194 -19.33 -12.10 -2.01
CA LEU A 194 -18.35 -11.91 -0.94
C LEU A 194 -19.06 -11.89 0.40
N GLY A 195 -18.41 -12.41 1.42
CA GLY A 195 -18.93 -12.36 2.77
C GLY A 195 -17.81 -12.52 3.79
N THR A 196 -18.15 -12.43 5.05
CA THR A 196 -17.23 -12.65 6.16
C THR A 196 -17.77 -13.70 7.11
N VAL A 197 -16.85 -14.43 7.73
CA VAL A 197 -17.13 -15.33 8.85
C VAL A 197 -16.14 -15.03 9.97
N LYS A 198 -16.64 -14.99 11.21
CA LYS A 198 -15.76 -14.78 12.37
C LYS A 198 -14.75 -15.91 12.52
N SER A 199 -13.52 -15.54 12.90
CA SER A 199 -12.51 -16.49 13.34
C SER A 199 -13.02 -17.27 14.58
N ALA A 200 -12.42 -18.43 14.88
CA ALA A 200 -12.82 -19.26 15.99
C ALA A 200 -12.75 -18.55 17.36
N ASP A 201 -11.84 -17.58 17.50
CA ASP A 201 -11.70 -16.74 18.70
C ASP A 201 -12.53 -15.45 18.65
N GLY A 202 -13.30 -15.25 17.57
CA GLY A 202 -14.19 -14.10 17.37
C GLY A 202 -13.53 -12.76 17.06
N LYS A 203 -12.17 -12.72 16.95
CA LYS A 203 -11.43 -11.47 16.84
C LYS A 203 -11.37 -10.91 15.43
N TYR A 204 -11.40 -11.77 14.41
CA TYR A 204 -11.18 -11.40 13.02
C TYR A 204 -12.36 -11.77 12.15
N ASP A 205 -12.61 -10.98 11.13
CA ASP A 205 -13.52 -11.29 10.03
C ASP A 205 -12.72 -11.93 8.90
N ASN A 206 -12.91 -13.23 8.70
CA ASN A 206 -12.31 -13.96 7.59
C ASN A 206 -13.18 -13.77 6.35
N TRP A 207 -12.64 -13.17 5.33
CA TRP A 207 -13.32 -12.96 4.07
C TRP A 207 -13.39 -14.27 3.27
N TYR A 208 -14.54 -14.53 2.67
CA TYR A 208 -14.73 -15.65 1.75
C TYR A 208 -15.38 -15.19 0.45
N ARG A 209 -15.16 -15.97 -0.57
CA ARG A 209 -15.79 -15.87 -1.88
C ARG A 209 -16.63 -17.13 -2.08
N LEU A 210 -17.93 -16.97 -2.35
CA LEU A 210 -18.87 -18.07 -2.56
C LEU A 210 -19.35 -18.04 -4.01
N TYR A 211 -19.19 -19.14 -4.71
CA TYR A 211 -19.74 -19.39 -6.05
C TYR A 211 -20.92 -20.33 -5.92
N LEU A 212 -22.08 -19.88 -6.35
CA LEU A 212 -23.29 -20.66 -6.38
C LEU A 212 -23.42 -21.39 -7.74
N PRO A 213 -24.12 -22.55 -7.80
CA PRO A 213 -24.48 -23.16 -9.09
C PRO A 213 -25.30 -22.22 -9.96
N VAL A 214 -25.27 -22.39 -11.28
CA VAL A 214 -26.02 -21.55 -12.25
C VAL A 214 -27.53 -21.54 -11.92
N ASP A 215 -28.08 -22.72 -11.60
CA ASP A 215 -29.50 -22.90 -11.27
C ASP A 215 -29.66 -23.07 -9.75
N PHE A 216 -29.05 -22.21 -8.95
CA PHE A 216 -29.10 -22.28 -7.50
C PHE A 216 -30.53 -22.14 -6.98
N ASP A 217 -30.99 -23.13 -6.20
CA ASP A 217 -32.29 -23.14 -5.55
C ASP A 217 -32.05 -23.25 -4.02
N PRO A 218 -32.38 -22.23 -3.23
CA PRO A 218 -32.12 -22.24 -1.78
C PRO A 218 -32.90 -23.32 -1.02
N ALA A 219 -33.92 -23.95 -1.66
CA ALA A 219 -34.66 -25.06 -1.07
C ALA A 219 -33.94 -26.41 -1.23
N LYS A 220 -32.88 -26.48 -2.04
CA LYS A 220 -32.11 -27.70 -2.28
C LYS A 220 -30.83 -27.73 -1.47
N LYS A 221 -30.32 -28.95 -1.27
CA LYS A 221 -28.99 -29.16 -0.67
C LYS A 221 -27.98 -29.45 -1.77
N TYR A 222 -26.82 -28.79 -1.64
CA TYR A 222 -25.71 -28.93 -2.58
C TYR A 222 -24.47 -29.45 -1.88
N PRO A 223 -23.60 -30.22 -2.54
CA PRO A 223 -22.26 -30.48 -2.05
C PRO A 223 -21.46 -29.15 -2.02
N VAL A 224 -20.61 -28.98 -1.02
CA VAL A 224 -19.77 -27.79 -0.87
C VAL A 224 -18.31 -28.21 -1.05
N ILE A 225 -17.58 -27.46 -1.87
CA ILE A 225 -16.12 -27.55 -1.99
C ILE A 225 -15.54 -26.32 -1.28
N LEU A 226 -14.80 -26.58 -0.20
CA LEU A 226 -14.07 -25.55 0.52
C LEU A 226 -12.62 -25.53 0.03
N TYR A 227 -12.20 -24.39 -0.56
CA TYR A 227 -10.81 -24.15 -0.92
C TYR A 227 -10.21 -23.10 -0.02
N VAL A 228 -9.14 -23.44 0.67
CA VAL A 228 -8.41 -22.54 1.58
C VAL A 228 -6.92 -22.62 1.31
N TYR A 229 -6.25 -21.50 1.46
CA TYR A 229 -4.79 -21.43 1.49
C TYR A 229 -4.37 -20.78 2.81
N GLY A 230 -3.73 -21.54 3.66
CA GLY A 230 -3.28 -21.13 5.00
C GLY A 230 -1.75 -20.96 5.08
N GLY A 231 -1.09 -20.68 3.96
CA GLY A 231 0.35 -20.46 3.94
C GLY A 231 0.76 -19.05 4.46
N PRO A 232 2.05 -18.83 4.73
CA PRO A 232 2.53 -17.58 5.31
C PRO A 232 2.51 -16.39 4.33
N HIS A 233 2.34 -16.62 3.03
CA HIS A 233 2.23 -15.58 1.98
C HIS A 233 1.39 -16.07 0.81
#